data_687903f19bcb1e76ee4b052c58045b73
#
_entry.id   687903f19bcb1e76ee4b052c58045b73
#
_cell.length_a   1.000
_cell.length_b   1.000
_cell.length_c   1.000
_cell.angle_alpha   90.00
_cell.angle_beta   90.00
_cell.angle_gamma   90.00
#
_symmetry.space_group_name_H-M   'P 1'
#
loop_
_entity.id
_entity.type
_entity.pdbx_description
1 polymer ?
#
loop_
_entity_poly.entity_id
_entity_poly.type
_entity_poly.pdbx_seq_one_letter_code
_entity_poly.pdbx_strand_id
1 'polypeptide(L)'
;MAKKRVADVLVDTLVAADVKRVYGLVGDSLNGVTDSIRPRKDLQWVPVRHEETAAFAAGAEAQLTEQLTVCAGSCGPGNLHLISGLCDCN
;
A
#
# COMPACT_ATOMS: atom_id res chain seq x y z
N MET A 1 -18.20 -14.74 -16.45
CA MET A 1 -16.86 -14.19 -16.19
C MET A 1 -16.99 -12.91 -15.35
N ALA A 2 -16.36 -12.87 -14.20
CA ALA A 2 -16.47 -11.71 -13.34
C ALA A 2 -15.69 -10.53 -13.94
N LYS A 3 -16.28 -9.33 -13.89
CA LYS A 3 -15.61 -8.12 -14.32
C LYS A 3 -14.55 -7.75 -13.28
N LYS A 4 -13.37 -7.37 -13.75
CA LYS A 4 -12.33 -6.84 -12.86
C LYS A 4 -12.68 -5.41 -12.47
N ARG A 5 -12.57 -5.11 -11.18
CA ARG A 5 -12.69 -3.75 -10.66
C ARG A 5 -11.39 -3.00 -10.92
N VAL A 6 -11.45 -1.65 -10.87
CA VAL A 6 -10.23 -0.83 -10.96
C VAL A 6 -9.23 -1.24 -9.87
N ALA A 7 -9.72 -1.53 -8.66
CA ALA A 7 -8.85 -1.99 -7.57
C ALA A 7 -8.13 -3.29 -7.91
N ASP A 8 -8.79 -4.22 -8.59
CA ASP A 8 -8.15 -5.48 -8.99
C ASP A 8 -7.04 -5.24 -10.01
N VAL A 9 -7.26 -4.33 -10.96
CA VAL A 9 -6.25 -3.95 -11.96
C VAL A 9 -5.05 -3.29 -11.28
N LEU A 10 -5.30 -2.40 -10.32
CA LEU A 10 -4.24 -1.76 -9.55
C LEU A 10 -3.39 -2.80 -8.81
N VAL A 11 -4.03 -3.72 -8.10
CA VAL A 11 -3.34 -4.77 -7.35
C VAL A 11 -2.55 -5.68 -8.28
N ASP A 12 -3.13 -6.08 -9.41
CA ASP A 12 -2.41 -6.88 -10.42
C ASP A 12 -1.16 -6.14 -10.92
N THR A 13 -1.26 -4.83 -11.13
CA THR A 13 -0.13 -4.01 -11.57
C THR A 13 0.98 -3.97 -10.52
N LEU A 14 0.63 -3.84 -9.25
CA LEU A 14 1.60 -3.85 -8.16
C LEU A 14 2.33 -5.19 -8.09
N VAL A 15 1.60 -6.29 -8.23
CA VAL A 15 2.21 -7.63 -8.25
C VAL A 15 3.14 -7.78 -9.44
N ALA A 16 2.73 -7.29 -10.61
CA ALA A 16 3.57 -7.33 -11.82
C ALA A 16 4.84 -6.50 -11.65
N ALA A 17 4.80 -5.45 -10.83
CA ALA A 17 5.96 -4.62 -10.50
C ALA A 17 6.82 -5.22 -9.37
N ASP A 18 6.50 -6.44 -8.95
CA ASP A 18 7.23 -7.19 -7.93
C ASP A 18 7.12 -6.61 -6.52
N VAL A 19 6.03 -5.90 -6.26
CA VAL A 19 5.71 -5.40 -4.92
C VAL A 19 5.23 -6.56 -4.06
N LYS A 20 5.79 -6.71 -2.87
CA LYS A 20 5.47 -7.82 -1.96
C LYS A 20 4.51 -7.43 -0.85
N ARG A 21 4.54 -6.17 -0.42
CA ARG A 21 3.75 -5.69 0.71
C ARG A 21 3.23 -4.28 0.43
N VAL A 22 2.04 -4.02 0.98
CA VAL A 22 1.49 -2.67 1.06
C VAL A 22 1.34 -2.34 2.54
N TYR A 23 2.02 -1.33 2.99
CA TYR A 23 1.88 -0.83 4.37
C TYR A 23 0.78 0.22 4.39
N GLY A 24 -0.21 0.04 5.24
CA GLY A 24 -1.28 1.02 5.24
C GLY A 24 -2.25 0.92 6.41
N LEU A 25 -3.08 1.94 6.50
CA LEU A 25 -4.18 2.00 7.45
C LEU A 25 -5.47 1.92 6.66
N VAL A 26 -6.32 0.97 7.03
CA VAL A 26 -7.59 0.74 6.32
C VAL A 26 -8.52 1.94 6.43
N GLY A 27 -9.36 2.11 5.43
CA GLY A 27 -10.36 3.17 5.39
C GLY A 27 -11.33 2.92 4.25
N ASP A 28 -12.47 3.59 4.29
CA ASP A 28 -13.55 3.34 3.33
C ASP A 28 -13.09 3.50 1.88
N SER A 29 -12.25 4.48 1.60
CA SER A 29 -11.76 4.71 0.24
C SER A 29 -10.83 3.61 -0.26
N LEU A 30 -10.31 2.78 0.63
CA LEU A 30 -9.38 1.69 0.32
C LEU A 30 -10.03 0.32 0.33
N ASN A 31 -11.34 0.23 0.62
CA ASN A 31 -12.01 -1.07 0.78
C ASN A 31 -11.87 -1.97 -0.45
N GLY A 32 -11.93 -1.40 -1.65
CA GLY A 32 -11.74 -2.17 -2.88
C GLY A 32 -10.35 -2.76 -2.98
N VAL A 33 -9.33 -1.98 -2.61
CA VAL A 33 -7.94 -2.40 -2.65
C VAL A 33 -7.69 -3.50 -1.61
N THR A 34 -8.11 -3.29 -0.36
CA THR A 34 -7.90 -4.29 0.70
C THR A 34 -8.66 -5.57 0.41
N ASP A 35 -9.86 -5.47 -0.14
CA ASP A 35 -10.65 -6.64 -0.54
C ASP A 35 -9.97 -7.42 -1.67
N SER A 36 -9.37 -6.72 -2.63
CA SER A 36 -8.64 -7.35 -3.72
C SER A 36 -7.37 -8.05 -3.25
N ILE A 37 -6.70 -7.52 -2.22
CA ILE A 37 -5.47 -8.11 -1.67
C ILE A 37 -5.78 -9.31 -0.78
N ARG A 38 -6.88 -9.29 -0.02
CA ARG A 38 -7.19 -10.28 1.01
C ARG A 38 -7.05 -11.74 0.58
N PRO A 39 -7.55 -12.18 -0.60
CA PRO A 39 -7.44 -13.59 -1.00
C PRO A 39 -6.09 -13.95 -1.61
N ARG A 40 -5.22 -12.98 -1.83
CA ARG A 40 -3.94 -13.21 -2.53
C ARG A 40 -2.86 -13.66 -1.56
N LYS A 41 -1.95 -14.50 -2.09
CA LYS A 41 -0.76 -14.94 -1.34
C LYS A 41 0.51 -14.24 -1.81
N ASP A 42 0.44 -13.58 -2.96
CA ASP A 42 1.59 -12.92 -3.60
C ASP A 42 1.75 -11.45 -3.23
N LEU A 43 0.78 -10.88 -2.52
CA LEU A 43 0.82 -9.51 -2.03
C LEU A 43 0.19 -9.47 -0.65
N GLN A 44 0.91 -8.90 0.31
CA GLN A 44 0.48 -8.83 1.70
C GLN A 44 0.11 -7.40 2.08
N TRP A 45 -1.02 -7.23 2.78
CA TRP A 45 -1.36 -5.99 3.44
C TRP A 45 -0.80 -6.02 4.85
N VAL A 46 0.06 -5.05 5.17
CA VAL A 46 0.64 -4.92 6.51
C VAL A 46 -0.05 -3.75 7.22
N PRO A 47 -0.92 -4.02 8.19
CA PRO A 47 -1.65 -2.96 8.87
C PRO A 47 -0.76 -2.16 9.79
N VAL A 48 -0.99 -0.86 9.84
CA VAL A 48 -0.33 0.06 10.76
C VAL A 48 -1.38 0.86 11.50
N ARG A 49 -1.00 1.54 12.57
CA ARG A 49 -1.92 2.36 13.37
C ARG A 49 -1.88 3.83 13.00
N HIS A 50 -0.90 4.24 12.21
CA HIS A 50 -0.77 5.60 11.73
C HIS A 50 -0.11 5.58 10.35
N GLU A 51 -0.59 6.39 9.44
CA GLU A 51 -0.11 6.44 8.06
C GLU A 51 1.38 6.80 7.97
N GLU A 52 1.85 7.66 8.85
CA GLU A 52 3.26 8.04 8.91
C GLU A 52 4.13 6.80 9.13
N THR A 53 3.72 5.89 10.01
CA THR A 53 4.41 4.62 10.25
C THR A 53 4.47 3.79 8.96
N ALA A 54 3.39 3.77 8.19
CA ALA A 54 3.37 3.04 6.92
C ALA A 54 4.41 3.59 5.96
N ALA A 55 4.50 4.91 5.83
CA ALA A 55 5.46 5.54 4.92
C ALA A 55 6.90 5.28 5.36
N PHE A 56 7.21 5.38 6.66
CA PHE A 56 8.53 5.08 7.17
C PHE A 56 8.90 3.60 6.96
N ALA A 57 7.97 2.68 7.23
CA ALA A 57 8.21 1.25 7.03
C ALA A 57 8.48 0.92 5.57
N ALA A 58 7.67 1.47 4.66
CA ALA A 58 7.84 1.26 3.23
C ALA A 58 9.19 1.82 2.75
N GLY A 59 9.57 3.00 3.23
CA GLY A 59 10.86 3.61 2.90
C GLY A 59 12.03 2.77 3.38
N ALA A 60 11.96 2.25 4.60
CA ALA A 60 13.00 1.39 5.15
C ALA A 60 13.14 0.10 4.34
N GLU A 61 12.02 -0.53 3.98
CA GLU A 61 12.05 -1.73 3.13
C GLU A 61 12.69 -1.42 1.77
N ALA A 62 12.33 -0.29 1.15
CA ALA A 62 12.90 0.10 -0.14
C ALA A 62 14.42 0.26 -0.07
N GLN A 63 14.93 0.88 1.00
CA GLN A 63 16.37 1.06 1.19
C GLN A 63 17.09 -0.29 1.38
N LEU A 64 16.49 -1.21 2.13
CA LEU A 64 17.11 -2.48 2.44
C LEU A 64 17.05 -3.46 1.26
N THR A 65 16.00 -3.43 0.48
CA THR A 65 15.78 -4.41 -0.60
C THR A 65 16.08 -3.85 -1.99
N GLU A 66 16.20 -2.53 -2.11
CA GLU A 66 16.35 -1.83 -3.40
C GLU A 66 15.18 -2.12 -4.36
N GLN A 67 14.01 -2.43 -3.80
CA GLN A 67 12.81 -2.73 -4.56
C GLN A 67 11.73 -1.67 -4.33
N LEU A 68 10.79 -1.61 -5.25
CA LEU A 68 9.63 -0.73 -5.11
C LEU A 68 8.77 -1.20 -3.94
N THR A 69 8.42 -0.28 -3.07
CA THR A 69 7.52 -0.52 -1.94
C THR A 69 6.34 0.42 -2.01
N VAL A 70 5.26 0.07 -1.33
CA VAL A 70 4.00 0.81 -1.40
C VAL A 70 3.49 1.07 0.01
N CYS A 71 3.03 2.30 0.23
CA CYS A 71 2.24 2.65 1.40
C CYS A 71 0.91 3.24 0.94
N ALA A 72 -0.11 3.11 1.77
CA ALA A 72 -1.45 3.56 1.43
C ALA A 72 -2.14 4.21 2.62
N GLY A 73 -2.86 5.27 2.35
CA GLY A 73 -3.70 5.95 3.34
C GLY A 73 -5.04 6.33 2.72
N SER A 74 -6.06 6.45 3.55
CA SER A 74 -7.36 6.90 3.11
C SER A 74 -7.34 8.40 2.82
N CYS A 75 -8.39 8.90 2.16
CA CYS A 75 -8.49 10.30 1.76
C CYS A 75 -8.46 11.25 2.97
N GLY A 76 -8.13 12.52 2.72
CA GLY A 76 -8.10 13.55 3.76
C GLY A 76 -6.88 13.45 4.67
N PRO A 77 -7.08 13.47 6.00
CA PRO A 77 -5.95 13.47 6.95
C PRO A 77 -5.02 12.27 6.80
N GLY A 78 -5.53 11.10 6.40
CA GLY A 78 -4.72 9.93 6.18
C GLY A 78 -3.62 10.17 5.15
N ASN A 79 -3.98 10.79 4.03
CA ASN A 79 -2.99 11.11 3.00
C ASN A 79 -1.99 12.16 3.46
N LEU A 80 -2.42 13.12 4.28
CA LEU A 80 -1.51 14.14 4.82
C LEU A 80 -0.49 13.51 5.76
N HIS A 81 -0.87 12.50 6.50
CA HIS A 81 0.04 11.81 7.43
C HIS A 81 1.16 11.06 6.72
N LEU A 82 1.00 10.72 5.45
CA LEU A 82 2.05 10.06 4.68
C LEU A 82 3.21 11.00 4.31
N ILE A 83 2.99 12.31 4.33
CA ILE A 83 3.95 13.29 3.81
C ILE A 83 5.29 13.21 4.53
N SER A 84 5.29 13.11 5.86
CA SER A 84 6.54 13.06 6.64
C SER A 84 7.41 11.87 6.23
N GLY A 85 6.80 10.70 6.08
CA GLY A 85 7.52 9.51 5.65
C GLY A 85 8.00 9.61 4.20
N LEU A 86 7.19 10.20 3.32
CA LEU A 86 7.58 10.39 1.93
C LEU A 86 8.75 11.37 1.81
N CYS A 87 8.78 12.42 2.64
CA CYS A 87 9.92 13.34 2.68
C CYS A 87 11.19 12.62 3.13
N ASP A 88 11.09 11.71 4.09
CA ASP A 88 12.23 10.92 4.56
C ASP A 88 12.78 10.00 3.47
N CYS A 89 11.94 9.51 2.59
CA CYS A 89 12.34 8.63 1.49
C CYS A 89 13.05 9.34 0.35
N ASN A 90 12.97 10.66 0.32
CA ASN A 90 13.48 11.44 -0.79
C ASN A 90 15.01 11.66 -0.74
#